data_6771e7b932eaa34467ac73afdb298b55
#
_entry.id   6771e7b932eaa34467ac73afdb298b55
#
_cell.length_a   1.000
_cell.length_b   1.000
_cell.length_c   1.000
_cell.angle_alpha   90.00
_cell.angle_beta   90.00
_cell.angle_gamma   90.00
#
_symmetry.space_group_name_H-M   'P 1'
#
loop_
_entity.id
_entity.type
_entity.pdbx_description
1 polymer ?
#
loop_
_entity_poly.entity_id
_entity_poly.type
_entity_poly.pdbx_seq_one_letter_code
_entity_poly.pdbx_strand_id
1 'polypeptide(L)'
;KLDENGNSTFKNHATIGGDMASEILTRLRFDKKTINRVSFLVANHDFEPPLSKTDLKKHLKNKTVDDIKTLLTIKKSDRGALSESYRDISKESEQCLKWLDEIEKNNECCKIAQLAITGDDLKKKGLKGEDIGKALDTLLDAVIEGKLQNKKEDLLTYYL
;
A
#
# COMPACT_ATOMS: atom_id res chain seq x y z
N LYS A 1 21.23 14.65 10.13
CA LYS A 1 21.72 15.83 9.36
C LYS A 1 20.75 16.97 9.54
N LEU A 2 21.24 18.19 9.53
CA LEU A 2 20.38 19.38 9.51
C LEU A 2 19.96 19.67 8.06
N ASP A 3 18.72 20.11 7.85
CA ASP A 3 18.26 20.65 6.57
C ASP A 3 18.76 22.08 6.37
N GLU A 4 18.40 22.70 5.22
CA GLU A 4 18.80 24.06 4.87
C GLU A 4 18.26 25.12 5.84
N ASN A 5 17.25 24.76 6.66
CA ASN A 5 16.61 25.62 7.67
C ASN A 5 17.11 25.33 9.09
N GLY A 6 18.12 24.45 9.26
CA GLY A 6 18.68 24.07 10.56
C GLY A 6 17.87 23.05 11.35
N ASN A 7 16.84 22.41 10.75
CA ASN A 7 16.07 21.38 11.41
C ASN A 7 16.75 20.01 11.29
N SER A 8 16.66 19.19 12.33
CA SER A 8 17.17 17.80 12.30
C SER A 8 16.34 16.94 11.36
N THR A 9 16.95 16.43 10.28
CA THR A 9 16.30 15.49 9.37
C THR A 9 16.87 14.09 9.60
N PHE A 10 15.98 13.13 9.83
CA PHE A 10 16.28 11.71 10.00
C PHE A 10 15.86 10.96 8.73
N LYS A 11 16.56 11.22 7.60
CA LYS A 11 16.27 10.51 6.34
C LYS A 11 16.35 9.01 6.54
N ASN A 12 15.38 8.27 5.96
CA ASN A 12 15.26 6.82 6.01
C ASN A 12 15.05 6.24 7.44
N HIS A 13 14.67 7.05 8.43
CA HIS A 13 14.49 6.55 9.80
C HIS A 13 13.46 5.41 9.88
N ALA A 14 12.40 5.45 9.09
CA ALA A 14 11.38 4.42 9.06
C ALA A 14 11.94 3.07 8.58
N THR A 15 12.69 3.06 7.48
CA THR A 15 13.33 1.83 6.96
C THR A 15 14.35 1.28 7.96
N ILE A 16 15.25 2.14 8.44
CA ILE A 16 16.26 1.75 9.44
C ILE A 16 15.59 1.23 10.72
N GLY A 17 14.53 1.91 11.17
CA GLY A 17 13.74 1.47 12.32
C GLY A 17 13.10 0.10 12.12
N GLY A 18 12.59 -0.19 10.92
CA GLY A 18 12.06 -1.51 10.55
C GLY A 18 13.12 -2.61 10.64
N ASP A 19 14.31 -2.35 10.10
CA ASP A 19 15.44 -3.30 10.16
C ASP A 19 15.87 -3.53 11.61
N MET A 20 16.04 -2.46 12.40
CA MET A 20 16.36 -2.56 13.83
C MET A 20 15.29 -3.35 14.60
N ALA A 21 14.02 -3.11 14.34
CA ALA A 21 12.92 -3.86 14.96
C ALA A 21 13.01 -5.36 14.64
N SER A 22 13.33 -5.71 13.38
CA SER A 22 13.55 -7.09 12.97
C SER A 22 14.69 -7.76 13.71
N GLU A 23 15.83 -7.09 13.82
CA GLU A 23 17.01 -7.60 14.53
C GLU A 23 16.73 -7.80 16.04
N ILE A 24 16.14 -6.80 16.69
CA ILE A 24 15.81 -6.84 18.12
C ILE A 24 14.85 -7.98 18.42
N LEU A 25 13.74 -8.09 17.66
CA LEU A 25 12.73 -9.12 17.89
C LEU A 25 13.26 -10.53 17.58
N THR A 26 14.14 -10.66 16.58
CA THR A 26 14.83 -11.93 16.28
C THR A 26 15.72 -12.35 17.47
N ARG A 27 16.50 -11.41 18.01
CA ARG A 27 17.34 -11.66 19.20
C ARG A 27 16.51 -12.05 20.41
N LEU A 28 15.33 -11.45 20.57
CA LEU A 28 14.38 -11.76 21.64
C LEU A 28 13.56 -13.03 21.37
N ARG A 29 13.81 -13.73 20.25
CA ARG A 29 13.16 -15.00 19.86
C ARG A 29 11.64 -14.89 19.70
N PHE A 30 11.13 -13.76 19.20
CA PHE A 30 9.74 -13.67 18.78
C PHE A 30 9.49 -14.57 17.56
N ASP A 31 8.23 -14.95 17.35
CA ASP A 31 7.83 -15.71 16.17
C ASP A 31 7.94 -14.87 14.89
N LYS A 32 8.15 -15.55 13.75
CA LYS A 32 8.37 -14.88 12.45
C LYS A 32 7.21 -13.98 12.02
N LYS A 33 5.97 -14.33 12.37
CA LYS A 33 4.78 -13.53 12.05
C LYS A 33 4.82 -12.19 12.79
N THR A 34 5.12 -12.22 14.08
CA THR A 34 5.28 -11.02 14.92
C THR A 34 6.43 -10.15 14.42
N ILE A 35 7.61 -10.75 14.15
CA ILE A 35 8.75 -10.01 13.60
C ILE A 35 8.37 -9.28 12.32
N ASN A 36 7.82 -10.01 11.33
CA ASN A 36 7.42 -9.41 10.06
C ASN A 36 6.38 -8.31 10.22
N ARG A 37 5.38 -8.51 11.09
CA ARG A 37 4.31 -7.53 11.33
C ARG A 37 4.85 -6.25 11.95
N VAL A 38 5.63 -6.35 13.02
CA VAL A 38 6.17 -5.18 13.73
C VAL A 38 7.15 -4.43 12.84
N SER A 39 8.09 -5.13 12.19
CA SER A 39 9.05 -4.50 11.28
C SER A 39 8.37 -3.77 10.13
N PHE A 40 7.32 -4.37 9.55
CA PHE A 40 6.50 -3.73 8.53
C PHE A 40 5.83 -2.45 9.05
N LEU A 41 5.21 -2.50 10.23
CA LEU A 41 4.53 -1.33 10.79
C LEU A 41 5.52 -0.20 11.12
N VAL A 42 6.68 -0.54 11.69
CA VAL A 42 7.75 0.45 11.96
C VAL A 42 8.29 1.04 10.66
N ALA A 43 8.54 0.21 9.64
CA ALA A 43 9.04 0.70 8.35
C ALA A 43 8.03 1.56 7.58
N ASN A 44 6.76 1.53 7.94
CA ASN A 44 5.69 2.27 7.27
C ASN A 44 4.94 3.26 8.20
N HIS A 45 5.47 3.57 9.39
CA HIS A 45 4.77 4.43 10.35
C HIS A 45 4.55 5.86 9.84
N ASP A 46 5.36 6.32 8.89
CA ASP A 46 5.20 7.61 8.20
C ASP A 46 4.06 7.64 7.16
N PHE A 47 3.29 6.54 7.06
CA PHE A 47 2.18 6.45 6.12
C PHE A 47 1.24 7.66 6.27
N GLU A 48 1.04 8.39 5.18
CA GLU A 48 0.06 9.48 5.11
C GLU A 48 -1.24 8.97 4.49
N PRO A 49 -2.41 9.42 5.00
CA PRO A 49 -3.70 9.06 4.39
C PRO A 49 -3.73 9.47 2.91
N PRO A 50 -4.08 8.55 1.99
CA PRO A 50 -4.22 8.89 0.58
C PRO A 50 -5.25 9.98 0.33
N LEU A 51 -4.98 10.87 -0.62
CA LEU A 51 -5.87 11.99 -0.96
C LEU A 51 -6.97 11.60 -1.95
N SER A 52 -6.90 10.40 -2.52
CA SER A 52 -7.92 9.89 -3.45
C SER A 52 -8.14 8.39 -3.25
N LYS A 53 -9.34 7.92 -3.64
CA LYS A 53 -9.68 6.49 -3.65
C LYS A 53 -8.76 5.71 -4.60
N THR A 54 -8.35 6.31 -5.71
CA THR A 54 -7.39 5.71 -6.66
C THR A 54 -6.03 5.49 -6.02
N ASP A 55 -5.50 6.48 -5.28
CA ASP A 55 -4.23 6.33 -4.58
C ASP A 55 -4.32 5.27 -3.47
N LEU A 56 -5.44 5.23 -2.75
CA LEU A 56 -5.70 4.18 -1.77
C LEU A 56 -5.66 2.78 -2.42
N LYS A 57 -6.29 2.60 -3.58
CA LYS A 57 -6.25 1.33 -4.33
C LYS A 57 -4.83 0.96 -4.77
N LYS A 58 -3.98 1.94 -5.14
CA LYS A 58 -2.56 1.72 -5.43
C LYS A 58 -1.81 1.22 -4.19
N HIS A 59 -2.10 1.76 -3.01
CA HIS A 59 -1.52 1.23 -1.76
C HIS A 59 -1.98 -0.21 -1.48
N LEU A 60 -3.23 -0.54 -1.77
CA LEU A 60 -3.77 -1.89 -1.59
C LEU A 60 -3.17 -2.94 -2.53
N LYS A 61 -2.44 -2.57 -3.58
CA LYS A 61 -1.66 -3.52 -4.40
C LYS A 61 -0.72 -4.37 -3.52
N ASN A 62 -0.05 -3.73 -2.56
CA ASN A 62 1.01 -4.32 -1.73
C ASN A 62 0.68 -4.34 -0.22
N LYS A 63 -0.45 -3.79 0.19
CA LYS A 63 -0.91 -3.74 1.58
C LYS A 63 -2.29 -4.38 1.70
N THR A 64 -2.61 -4.86 2.88
CA THR A 64 -3.97 -5.31 3.20
C THR A 64 -4.80 -4.14 3.74
N VAL A 65 -6.11 -4.31 3.79
CA VAL A 65 -7.02 -3.34 4.45
C VAL A 65 -6.64 -3.18 5.91
N ASP A 66 -6.31 -4.29 6.60
CA ASP A 66 -5.86 -4.27 8.00
C ASP A 66 -4.55 -3.52 8.19
N ASP A 67 -3.59 -3.64 7.24
CA ASP A 67 -2.38 -2.85 7.26
C ASP A 67 -2.67 -1.35 7.23
N ILE A 68 -3.53 -0.91 6.30
CA ILE A 68 -3.89 0.50 6.18
C ILE A 68 -4.61 0.99 7.45
N LYS A 69 -5.61 0.25 7.95
CA LYS A 69 -6.32 0.61 9.20
C LYS A 69 -5.37 0.74 10.39
N THR A 70 -4.41 -0.18 10.51
CA THR A 70 -3.39 -0.13 11.57
C THR A 70 -2.45 1.07 11.41
N LEU A 71 -1.96 1.34 10.19
CA LEU A 71 -1.09 2.48 9.91
C LEU A 71 -1.77 3.82 10.17
N LEU A 72 -3.05 3.96 9.81
CA LEU A 72 -3.85 5.14 10.14
C LEU A 72 -3.99 5.34 11.66
N THR A 73 -4.15 4.24 12.42
CA THR A 73 -4.20 4.29 13.89
C THR A 73 -2.86 4.74 14.48
N ILE A 74 -1.75 4.19 13.99
CA ILE A 74 -0.40 4.59 14.42
C ILE A 74 -0.19 6.08 14.11
N LYS A 75 -0.52 6.52 12.89
CA LYS A 75 -0.37 7.91 12.48
C LYS A 75 -1.19 8.87 13.35
N LYS A 76 -2.45 8.50 13.65
CA LYS A 76 -3.29 9.30 14.54
C LYS A 76 -2.70 9.42 15.95
N SER A 77 -2.13 8.33 16.48
CA SER A 77 -1.49 8.33 17.80
C SER A 77 -0.22 9.18 17.81
N ASP A 78 0.61 9.07 16.78
CA ASP A 78 1.83 9.86 16.61
C ASP A 78 1.49 11.36 16.52
N ARG A 79 0.56 11.73 15.64
CA ARG A 79 0.09 13.13 15.51
C ARG A 79 -0.55 13.66 16.79
N GLY A 80 -1.23 12.82 17.56
CA GLY A 80 -1.79 13.20 18.88
C GLY A 80 -0.74 13.61 19.92
N ALA A 81 0.50 13.15 19.75
CA ALA A 81 1.63 13.53 20.61
C ALA A 81 2.35 14.82 20.17
N LEU A 82 2.03 15.36 18.98
CA LEU A 82 2.59 16.61 18.46
C LEU A 82 1.79 17.84 18.92
N SER A 83 2.29 19.03 18.59
CA SER A 83 1.61 20.30 18.86
C SER A 83 0.28 20.41 18.10
N GLU A 84 -0.64 21.27 18.56
CA GLU A 84 -2.00 21.39 18.01
C GLU A 84 -2.04 21.65 16.49
N SER A 85 -1.07 22.39 15.96
CA SER A 85 -0.97 22.70 14.53
C SER A 85 -0.72 21.47 13.63
N TYR A 86 -0.28 20.35 14.18
CA TYR A 86 0.00 19.10 13.44
C TYR A 86 -0.99 17.96 13.70
N ARG A 87 -2.00 18.20 14.56
CA ARG A 87 -2.88 17.12 15.09
C ARG A 87 -3.97 16.66 14.16
N ASP A 88 -4.44 17.50 13.23
CA ASP A 88 -5.68 17.22 12.51
C ASP A 88 -5.45 16.47 11.17
N ILE A 89 -5.43 15.14 11.24
CA ILE A 89 -5.59 14.25 10.08
C ILE A 89 -6.89 13.45 10.18
N SER A 90 -7.82 13.87 11.05
CA SER A 90 -9.03 13.09 11.33
C SER A 90 -9.91 12.97 10.09
N LYS A 91 -10.08 14.03 9.33
CA LYS A 91 -10.92 14.07 8.11
C LYS A 91 -10.37 13.16 7.01
N GLU A 92 -9.06 13.25 6.72
CA GLU A 92 -8.39 12.43 5.72
C GLU A 92 -8.44 10.94 6.12
N SER A 93 -8.18 10.64 7.39
CA SER A 93 -8.24 9.29 7.91
C SER A 93 -9.66 8.72 7.86
N GLU A 94 -10.68 9.49 8.26
CA GLU A 94 -12.08 9.09 8.18
C GLU A 94 -12.52 8.85 6.72
N GLN A 95 -12.11 9.72 5.81
CA GLN A 95 -12.40 9.56 4.40
C GLN A 95 -11.71 8.31 3.83
N CYS A 96 -10.47 8.07 4.21
CA CYS A 96 -9.75 6.85 3.83
C CYS A 96 -10.46 5.58 4.33
N LEU A 97 -10.94 5.56 5.58
CA LEU A 97 -11.72 4.45 6.13
C LEU A 97 -13.03 4.21 5.36
N LYS A 98 -13.75 5.27 4.99
CA LYS A 98 -14.96 5.16 4.15
C LYS A 98 -14.64 4.54 2.79
N TRP A 99 -13.56 4.96 2.14
CA TRP A 99 -13.14 4.36 0.87
C TRP A 99 -12.73 2.90 1.02
N LEU A 100 -12.07 2.52 2.12
CA LEU A 100 -11.77 1.10 2.39
C LEU A 100 -13.05 0.26 2.48
N ASP A 101 -14.04 0.72 3.23
CA ASP A 101 -15.32 0.02 3.37
C ASP A 101 -16.08 -0.08 2.03
N GLU A 102 -16.05 0.98 1.20
CA GLU A 102 -16.62 0.94 -0.15
C GLU A 102 -15.90 -0.05 -1.05
N ILE A 103 -14.55 -0.07 -1.05
CA ILE A 103 -13.73 -0.98 -1.85
C ILE A 103 -14.04 -2.44 -1.47
N GLU A 104 -14.12 -2.74 -0.17
CA GLU A 104 -14.48 -4.08 0.33
C GLU A 104 -15.91 -4.45 -0.06
N LYS A 105 -16.87 -3.57 0.21
CA LYS A 105 -18.31 -3.81 -0.09
C LYS A 105 -18.56 -4.04 -1.58
N ASN A 106 -17.90 -3.28 -2.43
CA ASN A 106 -18.08 -3.35 -3.88
C ASN A 106 -17.15 -4.39 -4.54
N ASN A 107 -16.32 -5.08 -3.77
CA ASN A 107 -15.30 -6.01 -4.26
C ASN A 107 -14.45 -5.41 -5.40
N GLU A 108 -14.02 -4.14 -5.21
CA GLU A 108 -13.26 -3.44 -6.22
C GLU A 108 -11.87 -4.06 -6.43
N CYS A 109 -11.45 -4.14 -7.68
CA CYS A 109 -10.15 -4.72 -8.04
C CYS A 109 -8.99 -3.83 -7.54
N CYS A 110 -8.14 -4.40 -6.69
CA CYS A 110 -6.94 -3.75 -6.14
C CYS A 110 -5.70 -4.64 -6.22
N LYS A 111 -5.84 -5.89 -6.63
CA LYS A 111 -4.74 -6.87 -6.68
C LYS A 111 -4.76 -7.65 -7.99
N ILE A 112 -3.58 -8.06 -8.46
CA ILE A 112 -3.44 -8.88 -9.68
C ILE A 112 -4.33 -10.13 -9.62
N ALA A 113 -4.44 -10.77 -8.46
CA ALA A 113 -5.29 -11.95 -8.29
C ALA A 113 -6.80 -11.69 -8.48
N GLN A 114 -7.23 -10.43 -8.49
CA GLN A 114 -8.61 -10.02 -8.72
C GLN A 114 -8.89 -9.60 -10.17
N LEU A 115 -7.86 -9.57 -11.03
CA LEU A 115 -8.05 -9.31 -12.45
C LEU A 115 -8.86 -10.45 -13.10
N ALA A 116 -9.69 -10.08 -14.08
CA ALA A 116 -10.49 -11.05 -14.87
C ALA A 116 -9.64 -11.86 -15.85
N ILE A 117 -8.32 -11.71 -15.85
CA ILE A 117 -7.36 -12.49 -16.62
C ILE A 117 -6.25 -13.03 -15.72
N THR A 118 -5.57 -14.05 -16.24
CA THR A 118 -4.44 -14.71 -15.58
C THR A 118 -3.17 -14.61 -16.42
N GLY A 119 -2.02 -14.94 -15.82
CA GLY A 119 -0.77 -15.07 -16.58
C GLY A 119 -0.85 -16.10 -17.71
N ASP A 120 -1.68 -17.15 -17.57
CA ASP A 120 -1.84 -18.15 -18.63
C ASP A 120 -2.64 -17.60 -19.83
N ASP A 121 -3.58 -16.69 -19.60
CA ASP A 121 -4.25 -16.01 -20.71
C ASP A 121 -3.25 -15.19 -21.53
N LEU A 122 -2.32 -14.49 -20.86
CA LEU A 122 -1.27 -13.71 -21.52
C LEU A 122 -0.23 -14.60 -22.20
N LYS A 123 0.11 -15.76 -21.63
CA LYS A 123 0.98 -16.75 -22.30
C LYS A 123 0.38 -17.25 -23.62
N LYS A 124 -0.92 -17.50 -23.67
CA LYS A 124 -1.63 -17.89 -24.89
C LYS A 124 -1.57 -16.81 -25.96
N LYS A 125 -1.33 -15.57 -25.57
CA LYS A 125 -1.14 -14.41 -26.45
C LYS A 125 0.33 -14.16 -26.82
N GLY A 126 1.25 -15.02 -26.37
CA GLY A 126 2.66 -15.02 -26.73
C GLY A 126 3.61 -14.35 -25.74
N LEU A 127 3.09 -13.78 -24.61
CA LEU A 127 3.95 -13.20 -23.58
C LEU A 127 4.71 -14.32 -22.82
N LYS A 128 5.92 -13.98 -22.36
CA LYS A 128 6.79 -14.95 -21.67
C LYS A 128 7.52 -14.29 -20.49
N GLY A 129 7.88 -15.10 -19.50
CA GLY A 129 8.75 -14.68 -18.41
C GLY A 129 8.26 -13.47 -17.66
N GLU A 130 9.13 -12.50 -17.45
CA GLU A 130 8.86 -11.28 -16.68
C GLU A 130 7.82 -10.35 -17.34
N ASP A 131 7.66 -10.42 -18.67
CA ASP A 131 6.72 -9.56 -19.39
C ASP A 131 5.26 -9.84 -18.97
N ILE A 132 4.96 -11.07 -18.56
CA ILE A 132 3.64 -11.43 -18.02
C ILE A 132 3.35 -10.65 -16.74
N GLY A 133 4.32 -10.60 -15.82
CA GLY A 133 4.17 -9.85 -14.56
C GLY A 133 3.99 -8.36 -14.80
N LYS A 134 4.81 -7.78 -15.69
CA LYS A 134 4.73 -6.37 -16.08
C LYS A 134 3.38 -6.04 -16.72
N ALA A 135 2.92 -6.92 -17.60
CA ALA A 135 1.61 -6.78 -18.25
C ALA A 135 0.46 -6.77 -17.24
N LEU A 136 0.44 -7.75 -16.32
CA LEU A 136 -0.59 -7.82 -15.27
C LEU A 136 -0.58 -6.60 -14.37
N ASP A 137 0.60 -6.08 -14.02
CA ASP A 137 0.73 -4.87 -13.20
C ASP A 137 0.23 -3.62 -13.93
N THR A 138 0.56 -3.47 -15.21
CA THR A 138 0.07 -2.40 -16.09
C THR A 138 -1.46 -2.44 -16.23
N LEU A 139 -2.02 -3.63 -16.44
CA LEU A 139 -3.47 -3.81 -16.56
C LEU A 139 -4.19 -3.52 -15.23
N LEU A 140 -3.60 -3.91 -14.11
CA LEU A 140 -4.13 -3.58 -12.79
C LEU A 140 -4.15 -2.06 -12.57
N ASP A 141 -3.08 -1.36 -12.92
CA ASP A 141 -3.03 0.10 -12.82
C ASP A 141 -4.11 0.77 -13.69
N ALA A 142 -4.30 0.30 -14.92
CA ALA A 142 -5.34 0.81 -15.81
C ALA A 142 -6.76 0.57 -15.26
N VAL A 143 -7.01 -0.57 -14.61
CA VAL A 143 -8.29 -0.85 -13.92
C VAL A 143 -8.46 0.04 -12.69
N ILE A 144 -7.43 0.20 -11.86
CA ILE A 144 -7.46 1.06 -10.68
C ILE A 144 -7.74 2.51 -11.05
N GLU A 145 -7.15 2.98 -12.16
CA GLU A 145 -7.33 4.35 -12.67
C GLU A 145 -8.66 4.54 -13.44
N GLY A 146 -9.46 3.49 -13.58
CA GLY A 146 -10.74 3.54 -14.29
C GLY A 146 -10.63 3.67 -15.82
N LYS A 147 -9.42 3.47 -16.37
CA LYS A 147 -9.17 3.48 -17.82
C LYS A 147 -9.71 2.24 -18.52
N LEU A 148 -9.78 1.13 -17.79
CA LEU A 148 -10.28 -0.15 -18.26
C LEU A 148 -11.30 -0.73 -17.28
N GLN A 149 -12.28 -1.45 -17.81
CA GLN A 149 -13.13 -2.31 -17.01
C GLN A 149 -12.39 -3.62 -16.71
N ASN A 150 -12.60 -4.17 -15.51
CA ASN A 150 -12.05 -5.48 -15.18
C ASN A 150 -12.86 -6.60 -15.84
N LYS A 151 -12.82 -6.65 -17.17
CA LYS A 151 -13.43 -7.67 -18.01
C LYS A 151 -12.39 -8.31 -18.89
N LYS A 152 -12.47 -9.63 -19.07
CA LYS A 152 -11.45 -10.40 -19.79
C LYS A 152 -11.20 -9.88 -21.20
N GLU A 153 -12.25 -9.53 -21.91
CA GLU A 153 -12.21 -9.05 -23.29
C GLU A 153 -11.48 -7.70 -23.37
N ASP A 154 -11.85 -6.74 -22.52
CA ASP A 154 -11.26 -5.40 -22.46
C ASP A 154 -9.78 -5.47 -22.14
N LEU A 155 -9.42 -6.28 -21.14
CA LEU A 155 -8.03 -6.46 -20.69
C LEU A 155 -7.14 -7.12 -21.74
N LEU A 156 -7.65 -8.12 -22.48
CA LEU A 156 -6.90 -8.77 -23.55
C LEU A 156 -6.73 -7.88 -24.77
N THR A 157 -7.72 -7.03 -25.09
CA THR A 157 -7.66 -6.11 -26.23
C THR A 157 -6.69 -4.95 -25.98
N TYR A 158 -6.61 -4.48 -24.74
CA TYR A 158 -5.74 -3.36 -24.39
C TYR A 158 -4.25 -3.67 -24.54
N TYR A 159 -3.87 -4.93 -24.36
CA TYR A 159 -2.45 -5.34 -24.35
C TYR A 159 -1.98 -5.89 -25.72
N LEU A 160 -2.85 -5.93 -26.73
CA LEU A 160 -2.55 -6.38 -28.09
C LEU A 160 -2.41 -5.20 -29.05
#